data_a4317da7be58939e6e3098627d15993e
#
_entry.id   a4317da7be58939e6e3098627d15993e
#
_cell.length_a   1.000
_cell.length_b   1.000
_cell.length_c   1.000
_cell.angle_alpha   90.00
_cell.angle_beta   90.00
_cell.angle_gamma   90.00
#
_symmetry.space_group_name_H-M   'P 1'
#
loop_
_entity.id
_entity.type
_entity.pdbx_description
1 polymer ?
#
loop_
_entity_poly.entity_id
_entity_poly.type
_entity_poly.pdbx_seq_one_letter_code
_entity_poly.pdbx_strand_id
1 'polypeptide(L)'
;MIEIKNLSVHVGNFSLRDINLTIDDREYFVILGPTGAGKTVLIECLAGLHHFKKGEIWIDGTDITSVPPEQRGIGYVPQDYALFPFLNAAENIIFGLKTKHVPPEIINERVTTLAYLLHITPLLNRNVRTLSGGEKQRVALARALATSPRILLLDEPLSSLDVRIAKYLRLELRRLHEELGVATIHVTHDLIETEEMADRMAILNMGHVEQIGTPDEVFFYPQSETVSDLVGTPNILTCDQVKPIGHGLVEAMCGGMSIILPLQDGGIKKIALFPRDIYISATKPPGPELNRFRGVVTDIQPFSSLMRIKVHVEKNQLLAELPQDIFEEMDIKTNQEVFLILKLRRLRIH
;
A
#
# COMPACT_ATOMS: atom_id res chain seq x y z
N MET A 1 6.67 3.81 19.88
CA MET A 1 7.73 3.79 18.84
C MET A 1 8.35 2.41 18.74
N ILE A 2 8.54 1.89 17.53
CA ILE A 2 9.13 0.58 17.25
C ILE A 2 10.49 0.80 16.59
N GLU A 3 11.53 0.15 17.10
CA GLU A 3 12.87 0.22 16.53
C GLU A 3 13.40 -1.19 16.24
N ILE A 4 13.86 -1.40 15.03
CA ILE A 4 14.58 -2.59 14.60
C ILE A 4 16.02 -2.18 14.33
N LYS A 5 16.99 -2.80 15.02
CA LYS A 5 18.41 -2.44 14.94
C LYS A 5 19.23 -3.62 14.46
N ASN A 6 19.87 -3.46 13.29
CA ASN A 6 20.82 -4.40 12.69
C ASN A 6 20.30 -5.86 12.63
N LEU A 7 18.97 -6.03 12.43
CA LEU A 7 18.33 -7.34 12.41
C LEU A 7 18.84 -8.14 11.20
N SER A 8 19.40 -9.31 11.50
CA SER A 8 19.78 -10.28 10.49
C SER A 8 19.28 -11.67 10.91
N VAL A 9 18.54 -12.32 10.01
CA VAL A 9 17.95 -13.64 10.22
C VAL A 9 18.13 -14.51 9.00
N HIS A 10 18.33 -15.79 9.22
CA HIS A 10 18.44 -16.79 8.16
C HIS A 10 17.32 -17.81 8.32
N VAL A 11 16.49 -17.97 7.30
CA VAL A 11 15.36 -18.90 7.27
C VAL A 11 15.43 -19.74 6.00
N GLY A 12 15.73 -21.03 6.13
CA GLY A 12 15.97 -21.91 4.98
C GLY A 12 17.12 -21.40 4.10
N ASN A 13 16.83 -21.09 2.85
CA ASN A 13 17.81 -20.53 1.89
C ASN A 13 17.75 -19.01 1.78
N PHE A 14 16.93 -18.35 2.59
CA PHE A 14 16.73 -16.91 2.54
C PHE A 14 17.34 -16.21 3.75
N SER A 15 17.79 -14.96 3.57
CA SER A 15 18.35 -14.15 4.64
C SER A 15 17.87 -12.71 4.58
N LEU A 16 17.39 -12.19 5.71
CA LEU A 16 17.35 -10.74 5.95
C LEU A 16 18.72 -10.30 6.48
N ARG A 17 19.16 -9.12 6.05
CA ARG A 17 20.50 -8.61 6.38
C ARG A 17 20.47 -7.15 6.79
N ASP A 18 20.98 -6.89 7.99
CA ASP A 18 21.18 -5.56 8.56
C ASP A 18 19.97 -4.63 8.43
N ILE A 19 18.78 -5.17 8.72
CA ILE A 19 17.53 -4.40 8.69
C ILE A 19 17.53 -3.39 9.83
N ASN A 20 17.34 -2.13 9.47
CA ASN A 20 17.19 -1.01 10.38
C ASN A 20 15.91 -0.25 10.01
N LEU A 21 14.95 -0.18 10.93
CA LEU A 21 13.66 0.50 10.76
C LEU A 21 13.25 1.19 12.04
N THR A 22 12.69 2.38 11.91
CA THR A 22 12.01 3.09 13.00
C THR A 22 10.60 3.43 12.55
N ILE A 23 9.61 3.07 13.35
CA ILE A 23 8.19 3.26 13.09
C ILE A 23 7.61 4.01 14.28
N ASP A 24 6.94 5.12 14.02
CA ASP A 24 6.41 5.99 15.06
C ASP A 24 5.10 5.44 15.66
N ASP A 25 4.71 6.01 16.79
CA ASP A 25 3.43 5.68 17.42
C ASP A 25 2.28 6.10 16.51
N ARG A 26 1.28 5.24 16.40
CA ARG A 26 0.09 5.47 15.56
C ARG A 26 0.40 5.67 14.06
N GLU A 27 1.57 5.30 13.61
CA GLU A 27 1.95 5.34 12.20
C GLU A 27 1.36 4.14 11.44
N TYR A 28 0.85 4.40 10.24
CA TYR A 28 0.56 3.35 9.26
C TYR A 28 1.79 3.16 8.38
N PHE A 29 2.61 2.19 8.72
CA PHE A 29 3.87 1.90 8.02
C PHE A 29 3.69 0.73 7.04
N VAL A 30 4.06 0.95 5.77
CA VAL A 30 3.98 -0.11 4.75
C VAL A 30 5.36 -0.63 4.39
N ILE A 31 5.49 -1.96 4.33
CA ILE A 31 6.68 -2.63 3.77
C ILE A 31 6.31 -3.16 2.39
N LEU A 32 6.77 -2.47 1.36
CA LEU A 32 6.55 -2.82 -0.04
C LEU A 32 7.74 -3.62 -0.59
N GLY A 33 7.47 -4.59 -1.45
CA GLY A 33 8.52 -5.32 -2.15
C GLY A 33 7.96 -6.51 -2.94
N PRO A 34 8.75 -7.09 -3.85
CA PRO A 34 8.33 -8.23 -4.65
C PRO A 34 8.11 -9.48 -3.81
N THR A 35 7.47 -10.48 -4.39
CA THR A 35 7.37 -11.81 -3.78
C THR A 35 8.76 -12.38 -3.55
N GLY A 36 9.01 -12.94 -2.37
CA GLY A 36 10.32 -13.46 -1.98
C GLY A 36 11.31 -12.41 -1.44
N ALA A 37 10.94 -11.13 -1.35
CA ALA A 37 11.80 -10.10 -0.76
C ALA A 37 12.11 -10.27 0.74
N GLY A 38 11.32 -11.10 1.45
CA GLY A 38 11.49 -11.36 2.89
C GLY A 38 10.52 -10.60 3.79
N LYS A 39 9.45 -10.03 3.22
CA LYS A 39 8.45 -9.23 3.95
C LYS A 39 7.79 -10.02 5.09
N THR A 40 7.27 -11.21 4.79
CA THR A 40 6.67 -12.13 5.79
C THR A 40 7.67 -12.52 6.86
N VAL A 41 8.91 -12.84 6.51
CA VAL A 41 9.96 -13.17 7.47
C VAL A 41 10.23 -12.01 8.43
N LEU A 42 10.26 -10.78 7.92
CA LEU A 42 10.48 -9.58 8.75
C LEU A 42 9.33 -9.37 9.74
N ILE A 43 8.08 -9.46 9.28
CA ILE A 43 6.91 -9.28 10.15
C ILE A 43 6.78 -10.42 11.18
N GLU A 44 7.17 -11.64 10.82
CA GLU A 44 7.22 -12.79 11.73
C GLU A 44 8.35 -12.67 12.77
N CYS A 45 9.49 -12.07 12.43
CA CYS A 45 10.51 -11.69 13.41
C CYS A 45 9.97 -10.69 14.44
N LEU A 46 9.23 -9.67 13.98
CA LEU A 46 8.54 -8.72 14.87
C LEU A 46 7.52 -9.42 15.77
N ALA A 47 6.73 -10.33 15.21
CA ALA A 47 5.77 -11.14 15.98
C ALA A 47 6.43 -12.10 16.97
N GLY A 48 7.75 -12.38 16.82
CA GLY A 48 8.49 -13.32 17.68
C GLY A 48 8.41 -14.78 17.23
N LEU A 49 7.96 -15.02 15.99
CA LEU A 49 7.81 -16.36 15.43
C LEU A 49 9.14 -16.92 14.89
N HIS A 50 10.12 -16.05 14.63
CA HIS A 50 11.47 -16.45 14.25
C HIS A 50 12.51 -16.00 15.27
N HIS A 51 13.41 -16.92 15.62
CA HIS A 51 14.58 -16.61 16.43
C HIS A 51 15.72 -16.14 15.50
N PHE A 52 16.40 -15.08 15.91
CA PHE A 52 17.59 -14.57 15.23
C PHE A 52 18.72 -14.31 16.23
N LYS A 53 19.96 -14.33 15.74
CA LYS A 53 21.16 -14.20 16.58
C LYS A 53 21.80 -12.81 16.51
N LYS A 54 21.41 -11.98 15.53
CA LYS A 54 21.99 -10.65 15.31
C LYS A 54 20.86 -9.62 15.17
N GLY A 55 20.96 -8.56 15.92
CA GLY A 55 20.04 -7.45 15.94
C GLY A 55 19.15 -7.42 17.17
N GLU A 56 18.36 -6.38 17.27
CA GLU A 56 17.48 -6.08 18.39
C GLU A 56 16.16 -5.53 17.90
N ILE A 57 15.08 -5.80 18.65
CA ILE A 57 13.76 -5.23 18.45
C ILE A 57 13.32 -4.54 19.74
N TRP A 58 13.01 -3.26 19.65
CA TRP A 58 12.57 -2.43 20.76
C TRP A 58 11.16 -1.91 20.54
N ILE A 59 10.34 -1.90 21.58
CA ILE A 59 9.02 -1.27 21.57
C ILE A 59 8.94 -0.34 22.78
N ASP A 60 8.67 0.95 22.55
CA ASP A 60 8.58 1.99 23.59
C ASP A 60 9.79 1.98 24.54
N GLY A 61 11.00 1.85 23.98
CA GLY A 61 12.25 1.82 24.75
C GLY A 61 12.49 0.53 25.53
N THR A 62 11.66 -0.50 25.34
CA THR A 62 11.82 -1.82 25.95
C THR A 62 12.33 -2.82 24.92
N ASP A 63 13.43 -3.50 25.21
CA ASP A 63 13.95 -4.58 24.38
C ASP A 63 13.03 -5.81 24.46
N ILE A 64 12.45 -6.20 23.32
CA ILE A 64 11.56 -7.36 23.20
C ILE A 64 12.19 -8.48 22.37
N THR A 65 13.47 -8.42 22.08
CA THR A 65 14.17 -9.36 21.18
C THR A 65 13.96 -10.82 21.59
N SER A 66 14.08 -11.11 22.89
CA SER A 66 13.90 -12.45 23.44
C SER A 66 12.53 -12.71 24.07
N VAL A 67 11.62 -11.72 24.01
CA VAL A 67 10.26 -11.86 24.57
C VAL A 67 9.44 -12.79 23.68
N PRO A 68 8.75 -13.81 24.26
CA PRO A 68 7.94 -14.74 23.47
C PRO A 68 6.71 -14.05 22.84
N PRO A 69 6.19 -14.56 21.72
CA PRO A 69 5.14 -13.90 20.91
C PRO A 69 3.93 -13.43 21.71
N GLU A 70 3.41 -14.29 22.61
CA GLU A 70 2.21 -14.01 23.40
C GLU A 70 2.36 -12.87 24.42
N GLN A 71 3.61 -12.46 24.71
CA GLN A 71 3.92 -11.37 25.65
C GLN A 71 4.31 -10.06 24.97
N ARG A 72 4.49 -10.05 23.63
CA ARG A 72 4.91 -8.84 22.89
C ARG A 72 3.81 -7.77 22.76
N GLY A 73 2.56 -8.11 23.06
CA GLY A 73 1.44 -7.18 22.91
C GLY A 73 1.12 -6.83 21.45
N ILE A 74 1.42 -7.73 20.55
CA ILE A 74 1.27 -7.59 19.09
C ILE A 74 0.04 -8.36 18.62
N GLY A 75 -0.77 -7.75 17.75
CA GLY A 75 -1.80 -8.44 16.98
C GLY A 75 -1.25 -8.77 15.59
N TYR A 76 -1.34 -10.01 15.17
CA TYR A 76 -0.85 -10.47 13.87
C TYR A 76 -1.96 -11.10 13.04
N VAL A 77 -2.11 -10.63 11.81
CA VAL A 77 -3.01 -11.20 10.80
C VAL A 77 -2.14 -11.73 9.66
N PRO A 78 -1.92 -13.04 9.57
CA PRO A 78 -1.17 -13.66 8.48
C PRO A 78 -1.99 -13.70 7.18
N GLN A 79 -1.31 -13.95 6.06
CA GLN A 79 -1.88 -13.93 4.71
C GLN A 79 -3.06 -14.91 4.53
N ASP A 80 -3.03 -16.06 5.18
CA ASP A 80 -4.09 -17.09 5.13
C ASP A 80 -5.17 -16.90 6.22
N TYR A 81 -5.09 -15.75 6.96
CA TYR A 81 -5.93 -15.40 8.11
C TYR A 81 -5.77 -16.32 9.33
N ALA A 82 -5.25 -17.52 9.19
CA ALA A 82 -5.03 -18.54 10.23
C ALA A 82 -6.20 -18.68 11.23
N LEU A 83 -7.44 -18.65 10.74
CA LEU A 83 -8.63 -18.85 11.58
C LEU A 83 -8.73 -20.31 12.02
N PHE A 84 -9.13 -20.52 13.28
CA PHE A 84 -9.36 -21.85 13.80
C PHE A 84 -10.59 -22.48 13.14
N PRO A 85 -10.42 -23.52 12.31
CA PRO A 85 -11.49 -23.96 11.40
C PRO A 85 -12.62 -24.71 12.09
N PHE A 86 -12.43 -25.12 13.35
CA PHE A 86 -13.43 -25.83 14.16
C PHE A 86 -14.24 -24.89 15.05
N LEU A 87 -13.87 -23.61 15.11
CA LEU A 87 -14.53 -22.58 15.89
C LEU A 87 -15.40 -21.71 14.98
N ASN A 88 -16.49 -21.13 15.54
CA ASN A 88 -17.24 -20.09 14.87
C ASN A 88 -16.50 -18.75 14.93
N ALA A 89 -17.08 -17.69 14.32
CA ALA A 89 -16.44 -16.39 14.28
C ALA A 89 -16.25 -15.78 15.69
N ALA A 90 -17.27 -15.83 16.54
CA ALA A 90 -17.17 -15.34 17.93
C ALA A 90 -16.11 -16.09 18.74
N GLU A 91 -16.07 -17.41 18.62
CA GLU A 91 -15.08 -18.25 19.30
C GLU A 91 -13.64 -17.94 18.85
N ASN A 92 -13.43 -17.68 17.55
CA ASN A 92 -12.14 -17.21 17.03
C ASN A 92 -11.72 -15.89 17.68
N ILE A 93 -12.63 -14.91 17.75
CA ILE A 93 -12.35 -13.58 18.31
C ILE A 93 -11.98 -13.66 19.79
N ILE A 94 -12.75 -14.43 20.58
CA ILE A 94 -12.54 -14.53 22.03
C ILE A 94 -11.36 -15.42 22.44
N PHE A 95 -10.79 -16.18 21.52
CA PHE A 95 -9.77 -17.20 21.84
C PHE A 95 -8.62 -16.63 22.68
N GLY A 96 -7.99 -15.56 22.20
CA GLY A 96 -6.87 -14.91 22.90
C GLY A 96 -7.27 -14.26 24.24
N LEU A 97 -8.51 -13.79 24.36
CA LEU A 97 -9.04 -13.21 25.60
C LEU A 97 -9.23 -14.29 26.68
N LYS A 98 -9.76 -15.45 26.27
CA LYS A 98 -9.91 -16.61 27.19
C LYS A 98 -8.57 -17.10 27.69
N THR A 99 -7.56 -17.17 26.82
CA THR A 99 -6.20 -17.59 27.20
C THR A 99 -5.57 -16.62 28.21
N LYS A 100 -5.90 -15.34 28.12
CA LYS A 100 -5.46 -14.32 29.10
C LYS A 100 -6.36 -14.19 30.33
N HIS A 101 -7.35 -15.07 30.50
CA HIS A 101 -8.29 -15.10 31.63
C HIS A 101 -9.02 -13.76 31.83
N VAL A 102 -9.40 -13.09 30.71
CA VAL A 102 -10.17 -11.84 30.75
C VAL A 102 -11.59 -12.14 31.25
N PRO A 103 -12.18 -11.31 32.13
CA PRO A 103 -13.55 -11.49 32.63
C PRO A 103 -14.59 -11.54 31.51
N PRO A 104 -15.64 -12.39 31.64
CA PRO A 104 -16.66 -12.58 30.60
C PRO A 104 -17.39 -11.30 30.18
N GLU A 105 -17.62 -10.37 31.10
CA GLU A 105 -18.27 -9.10 30.85
C GLU A 105 -17.43 -8.24 29.88
N ILE A 106 -16.12 -8.17 30.10
CA ILE A 106 -15.18 -7.45 29.23
C ILE A 106 -15.06 -8.16 27.88
N ILE A 107 -15.06 -9.48 27.83
CA ILE A 107 -15.07 -10.24 26.58
C ILE A 107 -16.30 -9.87 25.75
N ASN A 108 -17.50 -9.91 26.35
CA ASN A 108 -18.75 -9.59 25.65
C ASN A 108 -18.76 -8.15 25.10
N GLU A 109 -18.34 -7.19 25.89
CA GLU A 109 -18.22 -5.79 25.47
C GLU A 109 -17.30 -5.64 24.27
N ARG A 110 -16.08 -6.19 24.34
CA ARG A 110 -15.09 -6.13 23.25
C ARG A 110 -15.56 -6.78 21.97
N VAL A 111 -16.14 -8.00 22.09
CA VAL A 111 -16.68 -8.72 20.91
C VAL A 111 -17.79 -7.91 20.27
N THR A 112 -18.71 -7.36 21.06
CA THR A 112 -19.82 -6.55 20.54
C THR A 112 -19.31 -5.32 19.82
N THR A 113 -18.37 -4.59 20.42
CA THR A 113 -17.75 -3.39 19.85
C THR A 113 -17.02 -3.71 18.53
N LEU A 114 -16.15 -4.72 18.53
CA LEU A 114 -15.40 -5.12 17.34
C LEU A 114 -16.29 -5.69 16.24
N ALA A 115 -17.33 -6.45 16.61
CA ALA A 115 -18.28 -6.99 15.65
C ALA A 115 -19.10 -5.89 14.96
N TYR A 116 -19.43 -4.83 15.69
CA TYR A 116 -20.09 -3.65 15.14
C TYR A 116 -19.14 -2.86 14.22
N LEU A 117 -17.94 -2.54 14.69
CA LEU A 117 -16.91 -1.76 13.93
C LEU A 117 -16.54 -2.46 12.62
N LEU A 118 -16.40 -3.78 12.63
CA LEU A 118 -15.98 -4.58 11.48
C LEU A 118 -17.16 -5.14 10.66
N HIS A 119 -18.39 -4.74 10.97
CA HIS A 119 -19.62 -5.20 10.30
C HIS A 119 -19.74 -6.73 10.22
N ILE A 120 -19.35 -7.44 11.29
CA ILE A 120 -19.40 -8.91 11.38
C ILE A 120 -20.42 -9.44 12.39
N THR A 121 -21.24 -8.58 12.98
CA THR A 121 -22.29 -8.98 13.93
C THR A 121 -23.16 -10.15 13.41
N PRO A 122 -23.63 -10.18 12.13
CA PRO A 122 -24.41 -11.31 11.60
C PRO A 122 -23.62 -12.60 11.43
N LEU A 123 -22.28 -12.52 11.52
CA LEU A 123 -21.37 -13.63 11.26
C LEU A 123 -20.94 -14.36 12.54
N LEU A 124 -21.16 -13.79 13.72
CA LEU A 124 -20.59 -14.27 14.98
C LEU A 124 -20.85 -15.76 15.25
N ASN A 125 -22.05 -16.26 14.91
CA ASN A 125 -22.42 -17.66 15.10
C ASN A 125 -22.12 -18.56 13.89
N ARG A 126 -21.56 -18.01 12.80
CA ARG A 126 -21.25 -18.79 11.59
C ARG A 126 -19.92 -19.49 11.72
N ASN A 127 -19.84 -20.70 11.17
CA ASN A 127 -18.57 -21.41 11.05
C ASN A 127 -17.65 -20.68 10.05
N VAL A 128 -16.40 -20.46 10.43
CA VAL A 128 -15.43 -19.68 9.62
C VAL A 128 -15.13 -20.32 8.25
N ARG A 129 -15.37 -21.62 8.10
CA ARG A 129 -15.21 -22.32 6.79
C ARG A 129 -16.24 -21.85 5.75
N THR A 130 -17.40 -21.37 6.20
CA THR A 130 -18.49 -20.92 5.31
C THR A 130 -18.41 -19.44 4.96
N LEU A 131 -17.42 -18.73 5.48
CA LEU A 131 -17.22 -17.31 5.26
C LEU A 131 -16.49 -17.04 3.94
N SER A 132 -16.84 -15.94 3.26
CA SER A 132 -16.08 -15.40 2.12
C SER A 132 -14.71 -14.90 2.57
N GLY A 133 -13.79 -14.65 1.63
CA GLY A 133 -12.45 -14.13 1.93
C GLY A 133 -12.47 -12.84 2.76
N GLY A 134 -13.28 -11.85 2.34
CA GLY A 134 -13.41 -10.60 3.08
C GLY A 134 -14.07 -10.75 4.45
N GLU A 135 -15.04 -11.70 4.62
CA GLU A 135 -15.60 -12.01 5.94
C GLU A 135 -14.55 -12.66 6.86
N LYS A 136 -13.75 -13.61 6.33
CA LYS A 136 -12.65 -14.23 7.08
C LYS A 136 -11.62 -13.20 7.53
N GLN A 137 -11.26 -12.29 6.66
CA GLN A 137 -10.33 -11.20 6.97
C GLN A 137 -10.84 -10.34 8.13
N ARG A 138 -12.10 -9.89 8.08
CA ARG A 138 -12.69 -9.08 9.16
C ARG A 138 -12.74 -9.83 10.49
N VAL A 139 -13.03 -11.13 10.47
CA VAL A 139 -12.97 -11.97 11.67
C VAL A 139 -11.54 -12.12 12.21
N ALA A 140 -10.54 -12.27 11.32
CA ALA A 140 -9.13 -12.32 11.71
C ALA A 140 -8.64 -11.00 12.31
N LEU A 141 -9.05 -9.87 11.73
CA LEU A 141 -8.80 -8.54 12.28
C LEU A 141 -9.45 -8.38 13.67
N ALA A 142 -10.73 -8.76 13.81
CA ALA A 142 -11.40 -8.74 15.12
C ALA A 142 -10.65 -9.57 16.16
N ARG A 143 -10.18 -10.77 15.79
CA ARG A 143 -9.39 -11.64 16.67
C ARG A 143 -8.07 -10.98 17.09
N ALA A 144 -7.34 -10.37 16.15
CA ALA A 144 -6.08 -9.70 16.44
C ALA A 144 -6.30 -8.48 17.35
N LEU A 145 -7.32 -7.67 17.07
CA LEU A 145 -7.66 -6.47 17.83
C LEU A 145 -8.29 -6.75 19.22
N ALA A 146 -8.94 -7.92 19.40
CA ALA A 146 -9.62 -8.26 20.64
C ALA A 146 -8.70 -8.20 21.86
N THR A 147 -7.43 -8.53 21.70
CA THR A 147 -6.43 -8.49 22.78
C THR A 147 -5.92 -7.09 23.10
N SER A 148 -6.44 -6.04 22.45
CA SER A 148 -5.99 -4.65 22.55
C SER A 148 -4.47 -4.52 22.33
N PRO A 149 -3.97 -4.91 21.18
CA PRO A 149 -2.55 -4.90 20.89
C PRO A 149 -2.03 -3.45 20.80
N ARG A 150 -0.74 -3.24 21.08
CA ARG A 150 -0.07 -1.97 20.85
C ARG A 150 0.30 -1.78 19.37
N ILE A 151 0.53 -2.89 18.67
CA ILE A 151 0.97 -2.95 17.28
C ILE A 151 0.11 -3.96 16.55
N LEU A 152 -0.33 -3.59 15.35
CA LEU A 152 -1.05 -4.47 14.42
C LEU A 152 -0.13 -4.80 13.24
N LEU A 153 0.13 -6.09 13.03
CA LEU A 153 0.88 -6.61 11.91
C LEU A 153 -0.08 -7.25 10.90
N LEU A 154 0.00 -6.81 9.63
CA LEU A 154 -0.85 -7.29 8.54
C LEU A 154 0.03 -7.83 7.41
N ASP A 155 -0.09 -9.12 7.10
CA ASP A 155 0.68 -9.78 6.05
C ASP A 155 -0.20 -10.01 4.82
N GLU A 156 -0.02 -9.20 3.78
CA GLU A 156 -0.76 -9.21 2.52
C GLU A 156 -2.29 -9.35 2.71
N PRO A 157 -2.92 -8.54 3.56
CA PRO A 157 -4.30 -8.77 4.00
C PRO A 157 -5.32 -8.68 2.87
N LEU A 158 -5.00 -8.03 1.74
CA LEU A 158 -5.96 -7.77 0.65
C LEU A 158 -5.64 -8.55 -0.63
N SER A 159 -4.55 -9.31 -0.65
CA SER A 159 -4.00 -9.96 -1.87
C SER A 159 -4.93 -10.99 -2.52
N SER A 160 -5.82 -11.62 -1.75
CA SER A 160 -6.74 -12.67 -2.23
C SER A 160 -8.15 -12.16 -2.58
N LEU A 161 -8.35 -10.83 -2.60
CA LEU A 161 -9.66 -10.21 -2.76
C LEU A 161 -9.82 -9.59 -4.16
N ASP A 162 -11.06 -9.57 -4.65
CA ASP A 162 -11.35 -8.82 -5.87
C ASP A 162 -11.19 -7.31 -5.67
N VAL A 163 -10.94 -6.58 -6.77
CA VAL A 163 -10.60 -5.15 -6.77
C VAL A 163 -11.63 -4.28 -6.03
N ARG A 164 -12.93 -4.61 -6.11
CA ARG A 164 -13.98 -3.81 -5.47
C ARG A 164 -13.98 -4.01 -3.97
N ILE A 165 -13.84 -5.25 -3.52
CA ILE A 165 -13.77 -5.60 -2.10
C ILE A 165 -12.48 -5.05 -1.50
N ALA A 166 -11.35 -5.22 -2.17
CA ALA A 166 -10.07 -4.68 -1.73
C ALA A 166 -10.11 -3.15 -1.53
N LYS A 167 -10.71 -2.41 -2.48
CA LYS A 167 -10.89 -0.96 -2.34
C LYS A 167 -11.72 -0.56 -1.12
N TYR A 168 -12.83 -1.26 -0.88
CA TYR A 168 -13.66 -0.99 0.29
C TYR A 168 -12.91 -1.27 1.59
N LEU A 169 -12.20 -2.40 1.65
CA LEU A 169 -11.46 -2.81 2.85
C LEU A 169 -10.24 -1.93 3.14
N ARG A 170 -9.57 -1.36 2.12
CA ARG A 170 -8.52 -0.35 2.34
C ARG A 170 -9.05 0.85 3.12
N LEU A 171 -10.19 1.40 2.69
CA LEU A 171 -10.83 2.52 3.39
C LEU A 171 -11.21 2.15 4.82
N GLU A 172 -11.75 0.94 5.02
CA GLU A 172 -12.14 0.44 6.33
C GLU A 172 -10.93 0.22 7.24
N LEU A 173 -9.84 -0.35 6.74
CA LEU A 173 -8.60 -0.55 7.49
C LEU A 173 -7.95 0.79 7.89
N ARG A 174 -7.92 1.77 6.98
CA ARG A 174 -7.38 3.09 7.28
C ARG A 174 -8.21 3.78 8.36
N ARG A 175 -9.54 3.74 8.24
CA ARG A 175 -10.45 4.28 9.26
C ARG A 175 -10.26 3.60 10.61
N LEU A 176 -10.17 2.27 10.66
CA LEU A 176 -9.94 1.52 11.90
C LEU A 176 -8.60 1.88 12.55
N HIS A 177 -7.55 2.03 11.75
CA HIS A 177 -6.26 2.50 12.24
C HIS A 177 -6.37 3.87 12.91
N GLU A 178 -7.04 4.84 12.26
CA GLU A 178 -7.27 6.18 12.79
C GLU A 178 -8.12 6.17 14.07
N GLU A 179 -9.20 5.39 14.11
CA GLU A 179 -10.09 5.29 15.27
C GLU A 179 -9.42 4.61 16.47
N LEU A 180 -8.62 3.57 16.24
CA LEU A 180 -7.97 2.80 17.30
C LEU A 180 -6.62 3.40 17.74
N GLY A 181 -5.97 4.18 16.89
CA GLY A 181 -4.67 4.79 17.14
C GLY A 181 -3.55 3.77 17.42
N VAL A 182 -3.63 2.60 16.80
CA VAL A 182 -2.65 1.50 16.95
C VAL A 182 -1.61 1.61 15.84
N ALA A 183 -0.32 1.54 16.16
CA ALA A 183 0.73 1.47 15.15
C ALA A 183 0.49 0.24 14.26
N THR A 184 0.44 0.44 12.95
CA THR A 184 0.13 -0.62 11.98
C THR A 184 1.30 -0.84 11.04
N ILE A 185 1.78 -2.08 10.93
CA ILE A 185 2.78 -2.48 9.94
C ILE A 185 2.08 -3.39 8.94
N HIS A 186 2.00 -2.92 7.70
CA HIS A 186 1.31 -3.61 6.61
C HIS A 186 2.33 -4.04 5.55
N VAL A 187 2.38 -5.31 5.28
CA VAL A 187 3.22 -5.89 4.24
C VAL A 187 2.39 -6.12 2.99
N THR A 188 2.84 -5.62 1.85
CA THR A 188 2.17 -5.79 0.56
C THR A 188 3.16 -5.75 -0.60
N HIS A 189 2.70 -6.15 -1.78
CA HIS A 189 3.38 -5.91 -3.06
C HIS A 189 2.57 -4.94 -3.96
N ASP A 190 1.45 -4.41 -3.46
CA ASP A 190 0.55 -3.51 -4.20
C ASP A 190 0.91 -2.04 -3.95
N LEU A 191 1.23 -1.33 -5.05
CA LEU A 191 1.57 0.08 -5.03
C LEU A 191 0.37 0.96 -4.67
N ILE A 192 -0.86 0.55 -5.05
CA ILE A 192 -2.08 1.32 -4.76
C ILE A 192 -2.41 1.26 -3.27
N GLU A 193 -2.25 0.08 -2.65
CA GLU A 193 -2.40 -0.06 -1.20
C GLU A 193 -1.42 0.85 -0.46
N THR A 194 -0.16 0.83 -0.90
CA THR A 194 0.89 1.66 -0.32
C THR A 194 0.57 3.16 -0.45
N GLU A 195 0.18 3.60 -1.66
CA GLU A 195 -0.16 5.01 -1.92
C GLU A 195 -1.37 5.50 -1.12
N GLU A 196 -2.40 4.66 -0.96
CA GLU A 196 -3.65 5.05 -0.30
C GLU A 196 -3.60 4.93 1.23
N MET A 197 -2.67 4.12 1.79
CA MET A 197 -2.71 3.77 3.20
C MET A 197 -1.49 4.20 4.01
N ALA A 198 -0.30 4.30 3.41
CA ALA A 198 0.92 4.52 4.15
C ALA A 198 1.12 6.00 4.56
N ASP A 199 1.50 6.22 5.81
CA ASP A 199 2.10 7.49 6.25
C ASP A 199 3.58 7.50 5.85
N ARG A 200 4.31 6.39 6.12
CA ARG A 200 5.65 6.11 5.61
C ARG A 200 5.75 4.66 5.15
N MET A 201 6.78 4.40 4.35
CA MET A 201 7.01 3.08 3.78
C MET A 201 8.49 2.73 3.71
N ALA A 202 8.77 1.44 3.62
CA ALA A 202 10.07 0.91 3.27
C ALA A 202 9.97 0.01 2.03
N ILE A 203 10.93 0.13 1.13
CA ILE A 203 11.13 -0.85 0.05
C ILE A 203 12.04 -1.95 0.55
N LEU A 204 11.53 -3.17 0.57
CA LEU A 204 12.32 -4.37 0.90
C LEU A 204 12.59 -5.16 -0.39
N ASN A 205 13.85 -5.43 -0.67
CA ASN A 205 14.26 -6.24 -1.82
C ASN A 205 15.41 -7.17 -1.45
N MET A 206 15.32 -8.46 -1.84
CA MET A 206 16.34 -9.49 -1.59
C MET A 206 16.92 -9.48 -0.15
N GLY A 207 16.06 -9.23 0.84
CA GLY A 207 16.44 -9.21 2.25
C GLY A 207 17.10 -7.94 2.76
N HIS A 208 17.09 -6.86 1.97
CA HIS A 208 17.62 -5.55 2.34
C HIS A 208 16.56 -4.46 2.24
N VAL A 209 16.65 -3.46 3.10
CA VAL A 209 15.86 -2.22 2.97
C VAL A 209 16.60 -1.31 2.00
N GLU A 210 15.97 -1.01 0.86
CA GLU A 210 16.53 -0.18 -0.21
C GLU A 210 16.30 1.31 0.03
N GLN A 211 15.09 1.67 0.48
CA GLN A 211 14.71 3.06 0.73
C GLN A 211 13.58 3.12 1.76
N ILE A 212 13.60 4.17 2.59
CA ILE A 212 12.53 4.52 3.55
C ILE A 212 12.14 5.97 3.30
N GLY A 213 10.84 6.27 3.36
CA GLY A 213 10.31 7.63 3.20
C GLY A 213 8.80 7.65 3.19
N THR A 214 8.21 8.81 2.94
CA THR A 214 6.79 8.91 2.58
C THR A 214 6.54 8.28 1.21
N PRO A 215 5.31 7.88 0.87
CA PRO A 215 4.99 7.39 -0.48
C PRO A 215 5.45 8.35 -1.57
N ASP A 216 5.25 9.66 -1.40
CA ASP A 216 5.68 10.65 -2.39
C ASP A 216 7.21 10.69 -2.56
N GLU A 217 7.98 10.63 -1.45
CA GLU A 217 9.44 10.57 -1.52
C GLU A 217 9.95 9.33 -2.25
N VAL A 218 9.39 8.16 -1.92
CA VAL A 218 9.84 6.89 -2.52
C VAL A 218 9.41 6.78 -3.98
N PHE A 219 8.18 7.17 -4.30
CA PHE A 219 7.62 7.01 -5.64
C PHE A 219 8.17 8.03 -6.66
N PHE A 220 8.41 9.26 -6.23
CA PHE A 220 8.85 10.32 -7.16
C PHE A 220 10.33 10.65 -7.07
N TYR A 221 11.02 10.18 -6.03
CA TYR A 221 12.46 10.36 -5.85
C TYR A 221 13.14 9.05 -5.48
N PRO A 222 13.06 8.00 -6.34
CA PRO A 222 13.72 6.74 -6.09
C PRO A 222 15.23 6.93 -6.00
N GLN A 223 15.85 6.36 -4.94
CA GLN A 223 17.28 6.53 -4.66
C GLN A 223 18.17 5.51 -5.41
N SER A 224 17.58 4.48 -5.99
CA SER A 224 18.30 3.46 -6.77
C SER A 224 17.47 3.01 -7.99
N GLU A 225 18.14 2.41 -8.97
CA GLU A 225 17.49 1.79 -10.11
C GLU A 225 16.52 0.69 -9.67
N THR A 226 16.90 -0.11 -8.68
CA THR A 226 16.06 -1.14 -8.07
C THR A 226 14.73 -0.58 -7.54
N VAL A 227 14.78 0.54 -6.80
CA VAL A 227 13.55 1.19 -6.32
C VAL A 227 12.74 1.73 -7.48
N SER A 228 13.38 2.40 -8.46
CA SER A 228 12.70 2.91 -9.65
C SER A 228 11.99 1.81 -10.45
N ASP A 229 12.60 0.64 -10.58
CA ASP A 229 11.99 -0.49 -11.26
C ASP A 229 10.77 -1.07 -10.51
N LEU A 230 10.83 -1.08 -9.18
CA LEU A 230 9.74 -1.59 -8.34
C LEU A 230 8.53 -0.65 -8.30
N VAL A 231 8.76 0.65 -8.18
CA VAL A 231 7.67 1.63 -8.05
C VAL A 231 7.18 2.16 -9.39
N GLY A 232 7.94 1.95 -10.46
CA GLY A 232 7.75 2.53 -11.79
C GLY A 232 8.38 3.92 -11.90
N THR A 233 8.80 4.28 -13.11
CA THR A 233 9.38 5.61 -13.38
C THR A 233 8.26 6.62 -13.61
N PRO A 234 8.09 7.62 -12.76
CA PRO A 234 7.05 8.64 -12.97
C PRO A 234 7.42 9.58 -14.13
N ASN A 235 6.41 10.14 -14.78
CA ASN A 235 6.56 11.31 -15.63
C ASN A 235 6.69 12.55 -14.73
N ILE A 236 7.75 13.31 -14.88
CA ILE A 236 7.96 14.58 -14.16
C ILE A 236 7.95 15.72 -15.16
N LEU A 237 6.99 16.61 -15.00
CA LEU A 237 6.81 17.82 -15.83
C LEU A 237 7.22 19.04 -15.02
N THR A 238 8.16 19.82 -15.55
CA THR A 238 8.55 21.09 -14.93
C THR A 238 7.57 22.18 -15.37
N CYS A 239 7.07 22.96 -14.42
CA CYS A 239 6.13 24.05 -14.69
C CYS A 239 6.88 25.34 -14.98
N ASP A 240 6.64 25.91 -16.15
CA ASP A 240 7.23 27.19 -16.61
C ASP A 240 6.45 28.39 -16.01
N GLN A 241 5.15 28.25 -15.88
CA GLN A 241 4.24 29.30 -15.40
C GLN A 241 2.99 28.70 -14.76
N VAL A 242 2.51 29.31 -13.68
CA VAL A 242 1.27 28.93 -13.01
C VAL A 242 0.37 30.15 -12.85
N LYS A 243 -0.89 30.02 -13.25
CA LYS A 243 -1.90 31.10 -13.18
C LYS A 243 -3.18 30.62 -12.50
N PRO A 244 -3.74 31.35 -11.54
CA PRO A 244 -5.06 31.05 -11.00
C PRO A 244 -6.12 31.26 -12.10
N ILE A 245 -7.07 30.32 -12.23
CA ILE A 245 -8.20 30.39 -13.16
C ILE A 245 -9.55 30.49 -12.45
N GLY A 246 -9.54 30.60 -11.12
CA GLY A 246 -10.74 30.67 -10.29
C GLY A 246 -11.25 29.32 -9.81
N HIS A 247 -12.28 29.34 -8.95
CA HIS A 247 -12.90 28.13 -8.38
C HIS A 247 -11.94 27.16 -7.70
N GLY A 248 -10.83 27.67 -7.11
CA GLY A 248 -9.82 26.82 -6.46
C GLY A 248 -8.96 26.01 -7.45
N LEU A 249 -8.89 26.46 -8.72
CA LEU A 249 -8.09 25.83 -9.77
C LEU A 249 -7.00 26.77 -10.27
N VAL A 250 -5.92 26.17 -10.76
CA VAL A 250 -4.82 26.83 -11.44
C VAL A 250 -4.54 26.17 -12.79
N GLU A 251 -4.03 26.94 -13.72
CA GLU A 251 -3.46 26.49 -14.97
C GLU A 251 -1.93 26.51 -14.87
N ALA A 252 -1.30 25.37 -15.04
CA ALA A 252 0.16 25.22 -15.06
C ALA A 252 0.63 24.94 -16.49
N MET A 253 1.53 25.78 -16.99
CA MET A 253 2.19 25.56 -18.28
C MET A 253 3.46 24.74 -18.06
N CYS A 254 3.52 23.55 -18.66
CA CYS A 254 4.63 22.61 -18.52
C CYS A 254 5.13 22.20 -19.90
N GLY A 255 6.22 22.82 -20.37
CA GLY A 255 6.80 22.51 -21.66
C GLY A 255 5.81 22.62 -22.84
N GLY A 256 4.92 23.61 -22.84
CA GLY A 256 3.88 23.82 -23.84
C GLY A 256 2.53 23.15 -23.55
N MET A 257 2.44 22.28 -22.58
CA MET A 257 1.19 21.65 -22.12
C MET A 257 0.51 22.53 -21.08
N SER A 258 -0.77 22.88 -21.29
CA SER A 258 -1.62 23.55 -20.29
C SER A 258 -2.32 22.51 -19.42
N ILE A 259 -1.95 22.42 -18.14
CA ILE A 259 -2.48 21.44 -17.19
C ILE A 259 -3.27 22.16 -16.11
N ILE A 260 -4.53 21.77 -15.93
CA ILE A 260 -5.41 22.32 -14.90
C ILE A 260 -5.30 21.46 -13.65
N LEU A 261 -5.11 22.11 -12.48
CA LEU A 261 -4.84 21.50 -11.20
C LEU A 261 -5.65 22.21 -10.10
N PRO A 262 -5.91 21.54 -8.94
CA PRO A 262 -6.34 22.23 -7.73
C PRO A 262 -5.27 23.23 -7.27
N LEU A 263 -5.71 24.38 -6.75
CA LEU A 263 -4.81 25.33 -6.10
C LEU A 263 -4.25 24.70 -4.82
N GLN A 264 -2.92 24.78 -4.67
CA GLN A 264 -2.23 24.38 -3.44
C GLN A 264 -1.41 25.54 -2.89
N ASP A 265 -1.27 25.58 -1.56
CA ASP A 265 -0.39 26.51 -0.87
C ASP A 265 1.09 26.10 -1.11
N GLY A 266 1.95 27.07 -1.47
CA GLY A 266 3.39 26.84 -1.62
C GLY A 266 3.94 26.94 -3.04
N GLY A 267 3.08 27.13 -4.04
CA GLY A 267 3.49 27.25 -5.45
C GLY A 267 3.78 25.88 -6.11
N ILE A 268 3.62 25.81 -7.42
CA ILE A 268 3.76 24.59 -8.21
C ILE A 268 5.01 24.72 -9.08
N LYS A 269 6.01 23.88 -8.83
CA LYS A 269 7.25 23.86 -9.62
C LYS A 269 7.30 22.66 -10.57
N LYS A 270 6.77 21.52 -10.12
CA LYS A 270 6.75 20.28 -10.87
C LYS A 270 5.42 19.57 -10.72
N ILE A 271 5.03 18.83 -11.73
CA ILE A 271 3.88 17.92 -11.71
C ILE A 271 4.41 16.54 -12.01
N ALA A 272 4.06 15.57 -11.18
CA ALA A 272 4.44 14.19 -11.36
C ALA A 272 3.21 13.30 -11.52
N LEU A 273 3.32 12.26 -12.37
CA LEU A 273 2.26 11.28 -12.58
C LEU A 273 2.84 9.96 -13.07
N PHE A 274 2.21 8.85 -12.66
CA PHE A 274 2.64 7.54 -13.10
C PHE A 274 2.18 7.21 -14.51
N PRO A 275 2.96 6.44 -15.28
CA PRO A 275 2.55 5.97 -16.61
C PRO A 275 1.21 5.25 -16.63
N ARG A 276 0.89 4.47 -15.60
CA ARG A 276 -0.39 3.75 -15.43
C ARG A 276 -1.60 4.67 -15.21
N ASP A 277 -1.37 5.92 -14.82
CA ASP A 277 -2.44 6.91 -14.59
C ASP A 277 -2.76 7.76 -15.81
N ILE A 278 -1.99 7.60 -16.88
CA ILE A 278 -2.26 8.23 -18.18
C ILE A 278 -3.22 7.35 -18.97
N TYR A 279 -4.39 7.89 -19.30
CA TYR A 279 -5.26 7.23 -20.27
C TYR A 279 -4.79 7.58 -21.69
N ILE A 280 -4.61 6.58 -22.54
CA ILE A 280 -4.24 6.73 -23.95
C ILE A 280 -5.37 6.22 -24.84
N SER A 281 -5.60 6.86 -25.97
CA SER A 281 -6.60 6.46 -26.97
C SER A 281 -6.11 6.73 -28.38
N ALA A 282 -6.37 5.80 -29.30
CA ALA A 282 -6.10 5.98 -30.72
C ALA A 282 -7.07 6.97 -31.39
N THR A 283 -8.25 7.20 -30.80
CA THR A 283 -9.26 8.13 -31.31
C THR A 283 -9.57 9.20 -30.26
N LYS A 284 -10.09 10.36 -30.69
CA LYS A 284 -10.46 11.44 -29.75
C LYS A 284 -11.54 10.94 -28.79
N PRO A 285 -11.25 10.85 -27.47
CA PRO A 285 -12.22 10.36 -26.50
C PRO A 285 -13.38 11.35 -26.33
N PRO A 286 -14.62 10.90 -26.04
CA PRO A 286 -15.74 11.79 -25.74
C PRO A 286 -15.58 12.54 -24.42
N GLY A 287 -16.25 13.67 -24.23
CA GLY A 287 -16.32 14.45 -23.00
C GLY A 287 -15.45 15.71 -22.97
N PRO A 288 -15.26 16.35 -21.79
CA PRO A 288 -14.59 17.65 -21.67
C PRO A 288 -13.11 17.56 -22.06
N GLU A 289 -12.56 18.66 -22.57
CA GLU A 289 -11.14 18.72 -23.02
C GLU A 289 -10.14 18.99 -21.89
N LEU A 290 -10.54 18.82 -20.66
CA LEU A 290 -9.69 19.05 -19.48
C LEU A 290 -8.53 18.07 -19.44
N ASN A 291 -7.29 18.59 -19.36
CA ASN A 291 -6.04 17.81 -19.31
C ASN A 291 -5.95 16.74 -20.41
N ARG A 292 -6.39 17.09 -21.61
CA ARG A 292 -6.31 16.24 -22.79
C ARG A 292 -5.28 16.80 -23.76
N PHE A 293 -4.42 15.92 -24.21
CA PHE A 293 -3.30 16.28 -25.07
C PHE A 293 -3.25 15.36 -26.27
N ARG A 294 -2.83 15.88 -27.38
CA ARG A 294 -2.56 15.16 -28.61
C ARG A 294 -1.06 14.96 -28.70
N GLY A 295 -0.61 13.75 -29.01
CA GLY A 295 0.80 13.44 -29.10
C GLY A 295 1.08 12.38 -30.16
N VAL A 296 2.36 12.17 -30.44
CA VAL A 296 2.83 11.17 -31.40
C VAL A 296 3.61 10.09 -30.66
N VAL A 297 3.26 8.84 -30.92
CA VAL A 297 3.95 7.67 -30.36
C VAL A 297 5.38 7.60 -30.93
N THR A 298 6.38 7.65 -30.05
CA THR A 298 7.79 7.61 -30.44
C THR A 298 8.40 6.22 -30.27
N ASP A 299 7.92 5.45 -29.27
CA ASP A 299 8.47 4.14 -28.95
C ASP A 299 7.42 3.26 -28.25
N ILE A 300 7.51 1.94 -28.43
CA ILE A 300 6.61 0.96 -27.83
C ILE A 300 7.46 -0.22 -27.37
N GLN A 301 7.41 -0.54 -26.08
CA GLN A 301 8.20 -1.61 -25.49
C GLN A 301 7.35 -2.49 -24.57
N PRO A 302 7.51 -3.83 -24.60
CA PRO A 302 6.92 -4.70 -23.59
C PRO A 302 7.58 -4.46 -22.23
N PHE A 303 6.78 -4.46 -21.17
CA PHE A 303 7.24 -4.32 -19.79
C PHE A 303 6.41 -5.22 -18.87
N SER A 304 6.95 -6.40 -18.52
CA SER A 304 6.23 -7.43 -17.78
C SER A 304 4.91 -7.81 -18.49
N SER A 305 3.76 -7.68 -17.85
CA SER A 305 2.42 -7.89 -18.41
C SER A 305 1.79 -6.65 -19.05
N LEU A 306 2.54 -5.55 -19.14
CA LEU A 306 2.10 -4.26 -19.67
C LEU A 306 2.88 -3.91 -20.94
N MET A 307 2.34 -2.96 -21.69
CA MET A 307 3.04 -2.29 -22.79
C MET A 307 3.34 -0.84 -22.37
N ARG A 308 4.61 -0.44 -22.46
CA ARG A 308 5.07 0.94 -22.27
C ARG A 308 5.09 1.66 -23.60
N ILE A 309 4.43 2.81 -23.63
CA ILE A 309 4.28 3.63 -24.83
C ILE A 309 4.86 5.01 -24.53
N LYS A 310 5.92 5.39 -25.23
CA LYS A 310 6.47 6.75 -25.18
C LYS A 310 5.73 7.62 -26.18
N VAL A 311 5.22 8.74 -25.72
CA VAL A 311 4.44 9.69 -26.52
C VAL A 311 5.07 11.07 -26.40
N HIS A 312 5.38 11.67 -27.54
CA HIS A 312 5.85 13.06 -27.64
C HIS A 312 4.65 14.01 -27.67
N VAL A 313 4.58 14.91 -26.67
CA VAL A 313 3.53 15.91 -26.53
C VAL A 313 4.18 17.27 -26.33
N GLU A 314 4.01 18.17 -27.28
CA GLU A 314 4.66 19.49 -27.28
C GLU A 314 6.18 19.36 -27.09
N LYS A 315 6.74 19.87 -25.99
CA LYS A 315 8.17 19.74 -25.62
C LYS A 315 8.46 18.58 -24.67
N ASN A 316 7.44 17.80 -24.30
CA ASN A 316 7.57 16.74 -23.31
C ASN A 316 7.57 15.36 -23.97
N GLN A 317 8.22 14.41 -23.31
CA GLN A 317 8.08 13.00 -23.61
C GLN A 317 7.38 12.32 -22.43
N LEU A 318 6.18 11.79 -22.66
CA LEU A 318 5.39 11.10 -21.66
C LEU A 318 5.45 9.60 -21.86
N LEU A 319 5.52 8.87 -20.77
CA LEU A 319 5.44 7.42 -20.73
C LEU A 319 4.02 7.04 -20.25
N ALA A 320 3.30 6.24 -21.03
CA ALA A 320 2.03 5.64 -20.65
C ALA A 320 2.17 4.11 -20.59
N GLU A 321 1.40 3.47 -19.72
CA GLU A 321 1.36 2.01 -19.57
C GLU A 321 -0.07 1.49 -19.78
N LEU A 322 -0.19 0.40 -20.56
CA LEU A 322 -1.44 -0.30 -20.84
C LEU A 322 -1.26 -1.80 -20.62
N PRO A 323 -2.32 -2.52 -20.19
CA PRO A 323 -2.38 -3.96 -20.30
C PRO A 323 -2.19 -4.41 -21.76
N GLN A 324 -1.54 -5.54 -21.96
CA GLN A 324 -1.19 -6.03 -23.30
C GLN A 324 -2.43 -6.29 -24.17
N ASP A 325 -3.48 -6.87 -23.60
CA ASP A 325 -4.76 -7.14 -24.26
C ASP A 325 -5.43 -5.87 -24.78
N ILE A 326 -5.46 -4.82 -23.97
CA ILE A 326 -6.00 -3.50 -24.36
C ILE A 326 -5.14 -2.86 -25.45
N PHE A 327 -3.81 -2.98 -25.36
CA PHE A 327 -2.91 -2.47 -26.38
C PHE A 327 -3.14 -3.12 -27.74
N GLU A 328 -3.31 -4.46 -27.78
CA GLU A 328 -3.60 -5.21 -29.00
C GLU A 328 -4.94 -4.82 -29.63
N GLU A 329 -5.99 -4.61 -28.81
CA GLU A 329 -7.29 -4.12 -29.28
C GLU A 329 -7.23 -2.71 -29.90
N MET A 330 -6.34 -1.86 -29.38
CA MET A 330 -6.22 -0.47 -29.83
C MET A 330 -5.38 -0.32 -31.10
N ASP A 331 -4.63 -1.32 -31.54
CA ASP A 331 -3.73 -1.35 -32.70
C ASP A 331 -2.83 -0.10 -32.82
N ILE A 332 -2.27 0.35 -31.67
CA ILE A 332 -1.41 1.54 -31.62
C ILE A 332 -0.05 1.22 -32.23
N LYS A 333 0.44 2.13 -33.11
CA LYS A 333 1.71 1.97 -33.83
C LYS A 333 2.66 3.14 -33.57
N THR A 334 3.94 2.90 -33.72
CA THR A 334 4.97 3.94 -33.70
C THR A 334 4.68 4.98 -34.81
N ASN A 335 4.91 6.24 -34.54
CA ASN A 335 4.58 7.42 -35.37
C ASN A 335 3.08 7.66 -35.56
N GLN A 336 2.21 6.96 -34.84
CA GLN A 336 0.78 7.21 -34.84
C GLN A 336 0.46 8.36 -33.88
N GLU A 337 -0.54 9.17 -34.27
CA GLU A 337 -1.11 10.18 -33.42
C GLU A 337 -2.08 9.56 -32.44
N VAL A 338 -1.99 9.95 -31.16
CA VAL A 338 -2.81 9.44 -30.05
C VAL A 338 -3.27 10.58 -29.15
N PHE A 339 -4.30 10.32 -28.36
CA PHE A 339 -4.82 11.25 -27.36
C PHE A 339 -4.46 10.73 -25.96
N LEU A 340 -3.94 11.62 -25.13
CA LEU A 340 -3.64 11.36 -23.72
C LEU A 340 -4.59 12.13 -22.82
N ILE A 341 -5.06 11.53 -21.75
CA ILE A 341 -5.82 12.19 -20.67
C ILE A 341 -5.05 12.02 -19.37
N LEU A 342 -4.67 13.14 -18.75
CA LEU A 342 -4.07 13.16 -17.43
C LEU A 342 -5.18 13.34 -16.39
N LYS A 343 -5.40 12.31 -15.57
CA LYS A 343 -6.47 12.34 -14.55
C LYS A 343 -6.14 13.32 -13.44
N LEU A 344 -6.94 14.35 -13.25
CA LEU A 344 -6.75 15.41 -12.25
C LEU A 344 -6.40 14.88 -10.84
N ARG A 345 -7.07 13.82 -10.40
CA ARG A 345 -6.89 13.23 -9.07
C ARG A 345 -5.59 12.44 -8.90
N ARG A 346 -4.86 12.21 -10.00
CA ARG A 346 -3.62 11.42 -10.03
C ARG A 346 -2.39 12.29 -10.27
N LEU A 347 -2.59 13.58 -10.48
CA LEU A 347 -1.50 14.55 -10.61
C LEU A 347 -0.97 14.89 -9.22
N ARG A 348 0.33 14.69 -9.01
CA ARG A 348 1.04 15.06 -7.79
C ARG A 348 1.78 16.38 -8.04
N ILE A 349 1.73 17.28 -7.09
CA ILE A 349 2.24 18.62 -7.19
C ILE A 349 3.43 18.77 -6.24
N HIS A 350 4.53 19.31 -6.76
CA HIS A 350 5.79 19.53 -6.01
C HIS A 350 6.34 20.93 -6.22
#